data_7f9cbd89d7890a935832dccde5c35a21
#
_entry.id   7f9cbd89d7890a935832dccde5c35a21
#
_cell.length_a   1.000
_cell.length_b   1.000
_cell.length_c   1.000
_cell.angle_alpha   90.00
_cell.angle_beta   90.00
_cell.angle_gamma   90.00
#
_symmetry.space_group_name_H-M   'P 1'
#
loop_
_entity.id
_entity.type
_entity.pdbx_description
1 polymer ?
#
loop_
_entity_poly.entity_id
_entity_poly.type
_entity_poly.pdbx_seq_one_letter_code
_entity_poly.pdbx_strand_id
1 'polypeptide(L)'
;MEERPSVQLVKYLVNLKSTEAFALAQGNIERANEIKEWFLRFEQVLRSVYEDKTLRLDFNIETFQFTIIQNNREPFDFNSMSMGYAAVFDIIGDLIMRMEAHRRYDIEGLVLIDEIETHLHVALQKKIVPILMKLFPNIQFVLTTHSPFILNSTPNAVVYDLESHTLVKEGLTQLPYEGIVEGYFKADCLSQELREKFEEYKKIVQKTELTDRDFAKAAELEFYLDEVPDYLALELASEYSRLKLEFSKRE
;
A
#
# COMPACT_ATOMS: atom_id res chain seq x y z
N MET A 1 8.80 -11.08 -26.70
CA MET A 1 8.16 -10.51 -25.50
C MET A 1 8.60 -11.36 -24.33
N GLU A 2 9.26 -10.81 -23.34
CA GLU A 2 9.59 -11.54 -22.12
C GLU A 2 8.31 -11.85 -21.35
N GLU A 3 8.21 -13.07 -20.84
CA GLU A 3 7.07 -13.45 -19.98
C GLU A 3 7.10 -12.67 -18.68
N ARG A 4 5.92 -12.32 -18.16
CA ARG A 4 5.81 -11.65 -16.85
C ARG A 4 6.45 -12.49 -15.74
N PRO A 5 7.13 -11.87 -14.76
CA PRO A 5 7.75 -12.58 -13.65
C PRO A 5 6.78 -13.47 -12.87
N SER A 6 5.53 -13.07 -12.69
CA SER A 6 4.49 -13.88 -12.05
C SER A 6 4.20 -15.19 -12.81
N VAL A 7 4.23 -15.17 -14.14
CA VAL A 7 4.06 -16.38 -14.97
C VAL A 7 5.29 -17.30 -14.84
N GLN A 8 6.48 -16.73 -14.85
CA GLN A 8 7.73 -17.49 -14.63
C GLN A 8 7.75 -18.10 -13.23
N LEU A 9 7.28 -17.37 -12.22
CA LEU A 9 7.14 -17.88 -10.86
C LEU A 9 6.25 -19.12 -10.82
N VAL A 10 5.09 -19.13 -11.47
CA VAL A 10 4.20 -20.31 -11.50
C VAL A 10 4.90 -21.51 -12.12
N LYS A 11 5.60 -21.33 -13.25
CA LYS A 11 6.40 -22.41 -13.88
C LYS A 11 7.47 -22.94 -12.93
N TYR A 12 8.12 -22.05 -12.20
CA TYR A 12 9.11 -22.41 -11.19
C TYR A 12 8.48 -23.22 -10.05
N LEU A 13 7.32 -22.82 -9.53
CA LEU A 13 6.59 -23.54 -8.48
C LEU A 13 6.22 -24.97 -8.94
N VAL A 14 5.74 -25.14 -10.17
CA VAL A 14 5.45 -26.45 -10.76
C VAL A 14 6.70 -27.31 -10.84
N ASN A 15 7.82 -26.73 -11.30
CA ASN A 15 9.09 -27.43 -11.35
C ASN A 15 9.58 -27.88 -9.97
N LEU A 16 9.45 -27.02 -8.95
CA LEU A 16 9.77 -27.38 -7.56
C LEU A 16 8.92 -28.54 -7.06
N LYS A 17 7.60 -28.57 -7.34
CA LYS A 17 6.71 -29.68 -6.94
C LYS A 17 7.08 -30.96 -7.64
N SER A 18 7.43 -30.89 -8.91
CA SER A 18 7.94 -32.05 -9.65
C SER A 18 9.26 -32.56 -9.06
N THR A 19 10.17 -31.65 -8.73
CA THR A 19 11.45 -31.99 -8.10
C THR A 19 11.25 -32.62 -6.72
N GLU A 20 10.33 -32.14 -5.90
CA GLU A 20 9.96 -32.74 -4.62
C GLU A 20 9.51 -34.21 -4.80
N ALA A 21 8.62 -34.45 -5.77
CA ALA A 21 8.11 -35.78 -6.06
C ALA A 21 9.23 -36.74 -6.54
N PHE A 22 10.12 -36.28 -7.44
CA PHE A 22 11.26 -37.08 -7.90
C PHE A 22 12.29 -37.34 -6.79
N ALA A 23 12.55 -36.34 -5.91
CA ALA A 23 13.44 -36.54 -4.78
C ALA A 23 12.91 -37.63 -3.83
N LEU A 24 11.62 -37.61 -3.53
CA LEU A 24 10.97 -38.66 -2.73
C LEU A 24 11.07 -40.03 -3.39
N ALA A 25 10.78 -40.12 -4.69
CA ALA A 25 10.88 -41.37 -5.45
C ALA A 25 12.29 -41.95 -5.48
N GLN A 26 13.32 -41.11 -5.44
CA GLN A 26 14.73 -41.51 -5.40
C GLN A 26 15.27 -41.71 -3.96
N GLY A 27 14.43 -41.55 -2.93
CA GLY A 27 14.83 -41.65 -1.52
C GLY A 27 15.66 -40.48 -1.01
N ASN A 28 15.75 -39.38 -1.75
CA ASN A 28 16.41 -38.17 -1.30
C ASN A 28 15.47 -37.32 -0.42
N ILE A 29 15.32 -37.77 0.81
CA ILE A 29 14.39 -37.16 1.79
C ILE A 29 14.83 -35.75 2.18
N GLU A 30 16.13 -35.48 2.25
CA GLU A 30 16.68 -34.18 2.59
C GLU A 30 16.21 -33.12 1.59
N ARG A 31 16.42 -33.38 0.29
CA ARG A 31 16.00 -32.47 -0.78
C ARG A 31 14.48 -32.26 -0.82
N ALA A 32 13.71 -33.31 -0.61
CA ALA A 32 12.26 -33.21 -0.56
C ALA A 32 11.78 -32.32 0.62
N ASN A 33 12.40 -32.47 1.79
CA ASN A 33 12.08 -31.64 2.97
C ASN A 33 12.47 -30.17 2.76
N GLU A 34 13.62 -29.86 2.16
CA GLU A 34 13.99 -28.48 1.80
C GLU A 34 12.91 -27.79 0.95
N ILE A 35 12.44 -28.50 -0.08
CA ILE A 35 11.39 -27.97 -0.98
C ILE A 35 10.07 -27.79 -0.23
N LYS A 36 9.71 -28.75 0.63
CA LYS A 36 8.50 -28.64 1.45
C LYS A 36 8.55 -27.42 2.39
N GLU A 37 9.69 -27.19 3.04
CA GLU A 37 9.89 -26.01 3.87
C GLU A 37 9.84 -24.72 3.06
N TRP A 38 10.35 -24.73 1.84
CA TRP A 38 10.26 -23.59 0.94
C TRP A 38 8.78 -23.26 0.64
N PHE A 39 7.94 -24.24 0.32
CA PHE A 39 6.51 -24.02 0.10
C PHE A 39 5.79 -23.52 1.34
N LEU A 40 6.14 -23.98 2.53
CA LEU A 40 5.60 -23.46 3.79
C LEU A 40 5.94 -21.96 3.97
N ARG A 41 7.17 -21.57 3.68
CA ARG A 41 7.58 -20.14 3.70
C ARG A 41 6.82 -19.33 2.65
N PHE A 42 6.70 -19.85 1.42
CA PHE A 42 5.96 -19.18 0.36
C PHE A 42 4.48 -19.00 0.70
N GLU A 43 3.84 -20.01 1.30
CA GLU A 43 2.47 -19.88 1.80
C GLU A 43 2.34 -18.80 2.88
N GLN A 44 3.33 -18.65 3.76
CA GLN A 44 3.35 -17.54 4.73
C GLN A 44 3.43 -16.15 4.05
N VAL A 45 4.13 -16.05 2.93
CA VAL A 45 4.13 -14.85 2.09
C VAL A 45 2.73 -14.54 1.58
N LEU A 46 2.08 -15.54 0.97
CA LEU A 46 0.70 -15.40 0.50
C LEU A 46 -0.23 -14.96 1.63
N ARG A 47 -0.15 -15.58 2.80
CA ARG A 47 -0.92 -15.20 3.99
C ARG A 47 -0.67 -13.75 4.43
N SER A 48 0.56 -13.27 4.31
CA SER A 48 0.92 -11.88 4.64
C SER A 48 0.38 -10.88 3.62
N VAL A 49 0.47 -11.20 2.33
CA VAL A 49 -0.02 -10.36 1.22
C VAL A 49 -1.55 -10.25 1.26
N TYR A 50 -2.24 -11.37 1.50
CA TYR A 50 -3.72 -11.43 1.52
C TYR A 50 -4.32 -11.15 2.90
N GLU A 51 -3.50 -11.00 3.97
CA GLU A 51 -3.94 -10.86 5.37
C GLU A 51 -4.86 -11.99 5.85
N ASP A 52 -4.67 -13.17 5.31
CA ASP A 52 -5.48 -14.33 5.64
C ASP A 52 -4.62 -15.46 6.18
N LYS A 53 -4.68 -15.66 7.51
CA LYS A 53 -3.94 -16.73 8.19
C LYS A 53 -4.43 -18.13 7.81
N THR A 54 -5.63 -18.24 7.24
CA THR A 54 -6.26 -19.51 6.85
C THR A 54 -5.93 -19.88 5.41
N LEU A 55 -5.33 -18.96 4.63
CA LEU A 55 -4.96 -19.16 3.26
C LEU A 55 -4.06 -20.39 3.11
N ARG A 56 -4.38 -21.22 2.12
CA ARG A 56 -3.60 -22.38 1.72
C ARG A 56 -3.32 -22.36 0.24
N LEU A 57 -2.15 -22.88 -0.13
CA LEU A 57 -1.76 -23.10 -1.51
C LEU A 57 -1.93 -24.60 -1.83
N ASP A 58 -2.84 -24.93 -2.70
CA ASP A 58 -3.09 -26.28 -3.16
C ASP A 58 -2.46 -26.53 -4.54
N PHE A 59 -1.96 -27.74 -4.76
CA PHE A 59 -1.35 -28.15 -6.02
C PHE A 59 -2.05 -29.38 -6.58
N ASN A 60 -2.67 -29.23 -7.74
CA ASN A 60 -3.29 -30.32 -8.45
C ASN A 60 -2.27 -31.06 -9.33
N ILE A 61 -2.00 -32.32 -9.03
CA ILE A 61 -0.99 -33.14 -9.71
C ILE A 61 -1.40 -33.56 -11.12
N GLU A 62 -2.70 -33.55 -11.44
CA GLU A 62 -3.21 -33.95 -12.75
C GLU A 62 -3.16 -32.78 -13.74
N THR A 63 -3.48 -31.57 -13.28
CA THR A 63 -3.52 -30.38 -14.12
C THR A 63 -2.26 -29.51 -14.01
N PHE A 64 -1.38 -29.82 -13.07
CA PHE A 64 -0.19 -29.01 -12.72
C PHE A 64 -0.51 -27.55 -12.38
N GLN A 65 -1.68 -27.33 -11.76
CA GLN A 65 -2.15 -25.99 -11.40
C GLN A 65 -2.06 -25.76 -9.90
N PHE A 66 -1.69 -24.54 -9.55
CA PHE A 66 -1.77 -24.04 -8.18
C PHE A 66 -3.06 -23.28 -7.97
N THR A 67 -3.74 -23.58 -6.86
CA THR A 67 -4.95 -22.90 -6.44
C THR A 67 -4.75 -22.28 -5.07
N ILE A 68 -5.12 -21.03 -4.93
CA ILE A 68 -5.12 -20.30 -3.67
C ILE A 68 -6.51 -20.43 -3.06
N ILE A 69 -6.56 -21.00 -1.86
CA ILE A 69 -7.80 -21.27 -1.13
C ILE A 69 -7.85 -20.36 0.09
N GLN A 70 -8.92 -19.57 0.21
CA GLN A 70 -9.23 -18.71 1.34
C GLN A 70 -10.59 -19.08 1.93
N ASN A 71 -10.77 -18.89 3.24
CA ASN A 71 -12.08 -19.08 3.84
C ASN A 71 -13.06 -18.02 3.30
N ASN A 72 -14.28 -18.47 2.97
CA ASN A 72 -15.39 -17.62 2.49
C ASN A 72 -15.14 -16.90 1.16
N ARG A 73 -14.20 -17.40 0.35
CA ARG A 73 -13.98 -16.92 -1.02
C ARG A 73 -13.86 -18.11 -1.97
N GLU A 74 -14.28 -17.90 -3.23
CA GLU A 74 -14.03 -18.87 -4.29
C GLU A 74 -12.52 -19.05 -4.47
N PRO A 75 -12.06 -20.31 -4.62
CA PRO A 75 -10.67 -20.59 -4.94
C PRO A 75 -10.27 -19.92 -6.26
N PHE A 76 -9.05 -19.44 -6.34
CA PHE A 76 -8.53 -18.76 -7.51
C PHE A 76 -7.06 -19.16 -7.78
N ASP A 77 -6.58 -18.90 -8.98
CA ASP A 77 -5.20 -19.16 -9.39
C ASP A 77 -4.39 -17.84 -9.55
N PHE A 78 -3.11 -17.98 -9.83
CA PHE A 78 -2.23 -16.83 -10.05
C PHE A 78 -2.60 -16.00 -11.29
N ASN A 79 -3.32 -16.57 -12.27
CA ASN A 79 -3.73 -15.88 -13.49
C ASN A 79 -4.99 -15.02 -13.27
N SER A 80 -5.80 -15.36 -12.27
CA SER A 80 -7.05 -14.67 -11.93
C SER A 80 -6.88 -13.60 -10.83
N MET A 81 -5.65 -13.31 -10.43
CA MET A 81 -5.35 -12.24 -9.48
C MET A 81 -5.70 -10.86 -10.03
N SER A 82 -6.17 -9.97 -9.16
CA SER A 82 -6.29 -8.55 -9.53
C SER A 82 -4.92 -7.93 -9.86
N MET A 83 -4.92 -6.87 -10.66
CA MET A 83 -3.69 -6.21 -11.12
C MET A 83 -2.76 -5.82 -9.97
N GLY A 84 -3.31 -5.34 -8.84
CA GLY A 84 -2.50 -4.95 -7.68
C GLY A 84 -1.77 -6.12 -7.03
N TYR A 85 -2.44 -7.26 -6.86
CA TYR A 85 -1.77 -8.47 -6.36
C TYR A 85 -0.77 -9.03 -7.37
N ALA A 86 -1.11 -9.02 -8.67
CA ALA A 86 -0.19 -9.45 -9.72
C ALA A 86 1.11 -8.62 -9.71
N ALA A 87 1.03 -7.29 -9.54
CA ALA A 87 2.20 -6.42 -9.43
C ALA A 87 3.09 -6.77 -8.22
N VAL A 88 2.50 -7.07 -7.06
CA VAL A 88 3.25 -7.55 -5.89
C VAL A 88 3.98 -8.85 -6.21
N PHE A 89 3.31 -9.80 -6.87
CA PHE A 89 3.91 -11.09 -7.21
C PHE A 89 4.89 -11.00 -8.38
N ASP A 90 4.80 -10.00 -9.25
CA ASP A 90 5.83 -9.72 -10.25
C ASP A 90 7.15 -9.31 -9.56
N ILE A 91 7.10 -8.44 -8.55
CA ILE A 91 8.29 -8.03 -7.78
C ILE A 91 8.86 -9.21 -6.99
N ILE A 92 8.01 -9.90 -6.20
CA ILE A 92 8.44 -11.04 -5.37
C ILE A 92 8.99 -12.17 -6.25
N GLY A 93 8.30 -12.46 -7.36
CA GLY A 93 8.68 -13.51 -8.31
C GLY A 93 10.03 -13.23 -8.96
N ASP A 94 10.29 -12.02 -9.43
CA ASP A 94 11.57 -11.64 -10.02
C ASP A 94 12.71 -11.82 -9.01
N LEU A 95 12.52 -11.37 -7.76
CA LEU A 95 13.53 -11.53 -6.71
C LEU A 95 13.79 -13.01 -6.37
N ILE A 96 12.72 -13.81 -6.22
CA ILE A 96 12.85 -15.26 -5.99
C ILE A 96 13.61 -15.93 -7.14
N MET A 97 13.26 -15.64 -8.38
CA MET A 97 13.91 -16.23 -9.55
C MET A 97 15.40 -15.88 -9.66
N ARG A 98 15.76 -14.64 -9.29
CA ARG A 98 17.18 -14.22 -9.24
C ARG A 98 17.95 -14.95 -8.14
N MET A 99 17.35 -15.13 -6.95
CA MET A 99 17.97 -15.90 -5.86
C MET A 99 18.17 -17.37 -6.25
N GLU A 100 17.17 -17.98 -6.88
CA GLU A 100 17.26 -19.37 -7.37
C GLU A 100 18.36 -19.55 -8.42
N ALA A 101 18.51 -18.63 -9.35
CA ALA A 101 19.58 -18.68 -10.34
C ALA A 101 20.98 -18.78 -9.71
N HIS A 102 21.15 -18.23 -8.51
CA HIS A 102 22.38 -18.31 -7.72
C HIS A 102 22.38 -19.43 -6.68
N ARG A 103 21.29 -20.21 -6.56
CA ARG A 103 21.09 -21.27 -5.54
C ARG A 103 21.34 -20.80 -4.10
N ARG A 104 21.00 -19.55 -3.79
CA ARG A 104 21.22 -18.92 -2.49
C ARG A 104 20.03 -18.05 -2.14
N TYR A 105 19.44 -18.28 -0.97
CA TYR A 105 18.33 -17.48 -0.43
C TYR A 105 18.79 -16.38 0.53
N ASP A 106 20.09 -16.30 0.78
CA ASP A 106 20.76 -15.35 1.65
C ASP A 106 21.57 -14.29 0.88
N ILE A 107 21.20 -14.06 -0.39
CA ILE A 107 21.89 -13.09 -1.25
C ILE A 107 21.78 -11.70 -0.66
N GLU A 108 22.93 -11.06 -0.50
CA GLU A 108 23.04 -9.64 -0.25
C GLU A 108 23.00 -8.87 -1.57
N GLY A 109 22.32 -7.74 -1.58
CA GLY A 109 22.21 -6.97 -2.81
C GLY A 109 21.47 -5.65 -2.64
N LEU A 110 21.41 -4.91 -3.74
CA LEU A 110 20.67 -3.66 -3.87
C LEU A 110 19.58 -3.83 -4.93
N VAL A 111 18.35 -3.48 -4.56
CA VAL A 111 17.19 -3.50 -5.46
C VAL A 111 16.67 -2.08 -5.61
N LEU A 112 16.57 -1.63 -6.85
CA LEU A 112 16.02 -0.33 -7.22
C LEU A 112 14.62 -0.55 -7.80
N ILE A 113 13.61 0.11 -7.24
CA ILE A 113 12.23 0.06 -7.76
C ILE A 113 11.75 1.50 -7.92
N ASP A 114 11.39 1.83 -9.13
CA ASP A 114 10.81 3.13 -9.47
C ASP A 114 9.29 3.08 -9.33
N GLU A 115 8.69 4.08 -8.69
CA GLU A 115 7.25 4.19 -8.44
C GLU A 115 6.62 2.88 -7.92
N ILE A 116 7.11 2.40 -6.77
CA ILE A 116 6.69 1.09 -6.21
C ILE A 116 5.18 0.98 -6.01
N GLU A 117 4.45 2.08 -5.83
CA GLU A 117 3.00 2.13 -5.68
C GLU A 117 2.23 1.87 -6.96
N THR A 118 2.86 1.87 -8.13
CA THR A 118 2.19 1.72 -9.42
C THR A 118 1.36 0.43 -9.45
N HIS A 119 0.07 0.57 -9.77
CA HIS A 119 -0.95 -0.49 -9.75
C HIS A 119 -1.34 -1.03 -8.36
N LEU A 120 -0.79 -0.51 -7.25
CA LEU A 120 -1.13 -0.97 -5.91
C LEU A 120 -2.31 -0.20 -5.31
N HIS A 121 -3.30 -0.92 -4.78
CA HIS A 121 -4.31 -0.32 -3.91
C HIS A 121 -3.67 0.20 -2.61
N VAL A 122 -4.26 1.22 -2.01
CA VAL A 122 -3.79 1.82 -0.74
C VAL A 122 -3.47 0.77 0.33
N ALA A 123 -4.30 -0.26 0.47
CA ALA A 123 -4.07 -1.35 1.42
C ALA A 123 -2.77 -2.13 1.14
N LEU A 124 -2.39 -2.32 -0.14
CA LEU A 124 -1.14 -2.96 -0.52
C LEU A 124 0.06 -2.01 -0.41
N GLN A 125 -0.14 -0.72 -0.72
CA GLN A 125 0.90 0.30 -0.54
C GLN A 125 1.40 0.37 0.91
N LYS A 126 0.50 0.25 1.88
CA LYS A 126 0.85 0.20 3.32
C LYS A 126 1.71 -1.00 3.73
N LYS A 127 1.80 -2.03 2.91
CA LYS A 127 2.37 -3.34 3.28
C LYS A 127 3.52 -3.80 2.42
N ILE A 128 3.61 -3.33 1.18
CA ILE A 128 4.58 -3.88 0.22
C ILE A 128 6.02 -3.78 0.73
N VAL A 129 6.42 -2.62 1.27
CA VAL A 129 7.79 -2.42 1.77
C VAL A 129 8.08 -3.31 2.98
N PRO A 130 7.25 -3.34 4.05
CA PRO A 130 7.41 -4.29 5.15
C PRO A 130 7.46 -5.76 4.71
N ILE A 131 6.66 -6.15 3.72
CA ILE A 131 6.66 -7.52 3.18
C ILE A 131 8.01 -7.82 2.50
N LEU A 132 8.46 -6.94 1.61
CA LEU A 132 9.75 -7.10 0.91
C LEU A 132 10.92 -7.17 1.89
N MET A 133 10.98 -6.28 2.88
CA MET A 133 12.03 -6.29 3.91
C MET A 133 12.01 -7.57 4.74
N LYS A 134 10.84 -8.10 5.07
CA LYS A 134 10.70 -9.35 5.81
C LYS A 134 11.13 -10.57 5.00
N LEU A 135 10.80 -10.58 3.70
CA LEU A 135 11.11 -11.69 2.79
C LEU A 135 12.59 -11.72 2.38
N PHE A 136 13.18 -10.56 2.24
CA PHE A 136 14.53 -10.36 1.71
C PHE A 136 15.36 -9.52 2.69
N PRO A 137 15.67 -10.04 3.89
CA PRO A 137 16.30 -9.26 4.96
C PRO A 137 17.71 -8.77 4.64
N ASN A 138 18.39 -9.40 3.70
CA ASN A 138 19.76 -9.05 3.28
C ASN A 138 19.77 -8.15 2.02
N ILE A 139 18.61 -7.76 1.53
CA ILE A 139 18.46 -6.85 0.38
C ILE A 139 18.26 -5.42 0.89
N GLN A 140 19.08 -4.50 0.37
CA GLN A 140 18.81 -3.08 0.51
C GLN A 140 17.86 -2.63 -0.60
N PHE A 141 16.72 -2.05 -0.24
CA PHE A 141 15.77 -1.47 -1.19
C PHE A 141 16.01 0.03 -1.31
N VAL A 142 16.08 0.53 -2.55
CA VAL A 142 16.01 1.96 -2.88
C VAL A 142 14.79 2.14 -3.76
N LEU A 143 13.83 2.90 -3.29
CA LEU A 143 12.51 3.01 -3.87
C LEU A 143 12.22 4.48 -4.19
N THR A 144 11.57 4.75 -5.32
CA THR A 144 10.91 6.05 -5.52
C THR A 144 9.42 5.89 -5.27
N THR A 145 8.79 6.94 -4.78
CA THR A 145 7.34 6.94 -4.51
C THR A 145 6.78 8.35 -4.41
N HIS A 146 5.54 8.52 -4.84
CA HIS A 146 4.68 9.67 -4.59
C HIS A 146 3.55 9.36 -3.58
N SER A 147 3.59 8.19 -2.93
CA SER A 147 2.55 7.74 -2.02
C SER A 147 2.89 8.05 -0.55
N PRO A 148 2.04 8.80 0.17
CA PRO A 148 2.17 8.99 1.60
C PRO A 148 2.05 7.66 2.37
N PHE A 149 1.35 6.68 1.80
CA PHE A 149 1.17 5.36 2.41
C PHE A 149 2.43 4.50 2.35
N ILE A 150 3.22 4.62 1.28
CA ILE A 150 4.55 3.99 1.19
C ILE A 150 5.50 4.64 2.19
N LEU A 151 5.57 5.98 2.21
CA LEU A 151 6.45 6.72 3.11
C LEU A 151 6.16 6.45 4.59
N ASN A 152 4.89 6.20 4.94
CA ASN A 152 4.46 5.87 6.29
C ASN A 152 4.58 4.37 6.63
N SER A 153 4.93 3.50 5.68
CA SER A 153 4.80 2.05 5.83
C SER A 153 5.90 1.40 6.67
N THR A 154 7.05 2.05 6.86
CA THR A 154 8.19 1.44 7.57
C THR A 154 8.95 2.47 8.41
N PRO A 155 9.23 2.16 9.71
CA PRO A 155 9.89 3.09 10.62
C PRO A 155 11.39 3.28 10.34
N ASN A 156 12.04 2.30 9.70
CA ASN A 156 13.49 2.30 9.50
C ASN A 156 13.90 2.81 8.11
N ALA A 157 13.01 3.60 7.45
CA ALA A 157 13.32 4.17 6.17
C ALA A 157 14.12 5.47 6.31
N VAL A 158 15.09 5.66 5.42
CA VAL A 158 15.70 6.96 5.16
C VAL A 158 14.98 7.55 3.96
N VAL A 159 14.35 8.70 4.14
CA VAL A 159 13.58 9.38 3.10
C VAL A 159 14.35 10.61 2.63
N TYR A 160 14.57 10.72 1.33
CA TYR A 160 15.19 11.89 0.71
C TYR A 160 14.23 12.51 -0.31
N ASP A 161 13.86 13.76 -0.05
CA ASP A 161 13.04 14.54 -0.96
C ASP A 161 13.93 15.17 -2.05
N LEU A 162 13.67 14.78 -3.30
CA LEU A 162 14.43 15.24 -4.45
C LEU A 162 14.13 16.70 -4.83
N GLU A 163 12.96 17.23 -4.46
CA GLU A 163 12.57 18.60 -4.75
C GLU A 163 13.13 19.58 -3.73
N SER A 164 12.88 19.32 -2.44
CA SER A 164 13.33 20.18 -1.34
C SER A 164 14.75 19.90 -0.85
N HIS A 165 15.37 18.81 -1.34
CA HIS A 165 16.67 18.30 -0.90
C HIS A 165 16.74 18.03 0.62
N THR A 166 15.62 17.61 1.20
CA THR A 166 15.49 17.36 2.64
C THR A 166 15.67 15.88 2.95
N LEU A 167 16.47 15.57 3.99
CA LEU A 167 16.74 14.21 4.46
C LEU A 167 16.02 13.94 5.79
N VAL A 168 15.18 12.91 5.83
CA VAL A 168 14.56 12.37 7.05
C VAL A 168 15.14 11.00 7.35
N LYS A 169 15.75 10.82 8.53
CA LYS A 169 16.53 9.62 8.87
C LYS A 169 15.73 8.51 9.56
N GLU A 170 14.59 8.82 10.17
CA GLU A 170 13.84 7.88 11.04
C GLU A 170 12.46 7.52 10.47
N GLY A 171 12.28 7.66 9.16
CA GLY A 171 10.99 7.41 8.51
C GLY A 171 9.90 8.41 8.91
N LEU A 172 8.69 8.19 8.41
CA LEU A 172 7.54 9.08 8.62
C LEU A 172 6.36 8.36 9.29
N THR A 173 6.58 7.18 9.90
CA THR A 173 5.51 6.34 10.47
C THR A 173 4.77 6.96 11.65
N GLN A 174 5.35 7.96 12.31
CA GLN A 174 4.74 8.66 13.44
C GLN A 174 3.84 9.84 13.00
N LEU A 175 3.90 10.21 11.72
CA LEU A 175 3.08 11.29 11.19
C LEU A 175 1.75 10.75 10.67
N PRO A 176 0.63 11.48 10.87
CA PRO A 176 -0.61 11.16 10.18
C PRO A 176 -0.44 11.36 8.67
N TYR A 177 -1.25 10.68 7.87
CA TYR A 177 -1.17 10.78 6.40
C TYR A 177 -1.38 12.20 5.89
N GLU A 178 -2.30 12.95 6.51
CA GLU A 178 -2.55 14.35 6.24
C GLU A 178 -1.30 15.19 6.46
N GLY A 179 -0.58 14.97 7.54
CA GLY A 179 0.68 15.64 7.83
C GLY A 179 1.78 15.35 6.80
N ILE A 180 1.80 14.15 6.21
CA ILE A 180 2.71 13.83 5.10
C ILE A 180 2.26 14.54 3.82
N VAL A 181 0.96 14.52 3.51
CA VAL A 181 0.41 15.17 2.31
C VAL A 181 0.62 16.68 2.35
N GLU A 182 0.26 17.33 3.43
CA GLU A 182 0.36 18.79 3.56
C GLU A 182 1.79 19.26 3.84
N GLY A 183 2.48 18.60 4.77
CA GLY A 183 3.80 19.03 5.22
C GLY A 183 4.93 18.60 4.29
N TYR A 184 4.89 17.36 3.79
CA TYR A 184 5.96 16.80 2.97
C TYR A 184 5.71 17.02 1.47
N PHE A 185 4.53 16.66 0.97
CA PHE A 185 4.16 16.89 -0.42
C PHE A 185 3.68 18.31 -0.73
N LYS A 186 3.46 19.15 0.31
CA LYS A 186 2.92 20.52 0.17
C LYS A 186 1.63 20.56 -0.65
N ALA A 187 0.85 19.48 -0.58
CA ALA A 187 -0.41 19.32 -1.27
C ALA A 187 -1.56 19.64 -0.31
N ASP A 188 -2.58 20.30 -0.83
CA ASP A 188 -3.77 20.62 -0.07
C ASP A 188 -4.67 19.39 0.04
N CYS A 189 -5.05 19.03 1.27
CA CYS A 189 -5.98 17.93 1.52
C CYS A 189 -7.45 18.28 1.19
N LEU A 190 -7.76 19.59 1.09
CA LEU A 190 -9.10 20.08 0.78
C LEU A 190 -9.23 20.39 -0.71
N SER A 191 -10.42 20.17 -1.27
CA SER A 191 -10.70 20.65 -2.61
C SER A 191 -10.63 22.17 -2.66
N GLN A 192 -10.16 22.72 -3.77
CA GLN A 192 -10.07 24.17 -3.95
C GLN A 192 -11.43 24.86 -3.72
N GLU A 193 -12.52 24.27 -4.21
CA GLU A 193 -13.86 24.81 -4.02
C GLU A 193 -14.28 24.87 -2.53
N LEU A 194 -14.03 23.80 -1.78
CA LEU A 194 -14.34 23.75 -0.35
C LEU A 194 -13.55 24.79 0.43
N ARG A 195 -12.27 24.93 0.13
CA ARG A 195 -11.40 25.95 0.72
C ARG A 195 -11.89 27.37 0.41
N GLU A 196 -12.19 27.68 -0.85
CA GLU A 196 -12.67 29.00 -1.27
C GLU A 196 -13.98 29.35 -0.56
N LYS A 197 -14.93 28.42 -0.47
CA LYS A 197 -16.21 28.65 0.24
C LYS A 197 -16.02 28.84 1.74
N PHE A 198 -15.13 28.05 2.36
CA PHE A 198 -14.83 28.18 3.77
C PHE A 198 -14.13 29.52 4.08
N GLU A 199 -13.15 29.94 3.27
CA GLU A 199 -12.47 31.22 3.44
C GLU A 199 -13.43 32.40 3.19
N GLU A 200 -14.37 32.29 2.25
CA GLU A 200 -15.42 33.27 2.03
C GLU A 200 -16.34 33.39 3.26
N TYR A 201 -16.77 32.27 3.83
CA TYR A 201 -17.57 32.23 5.06
C TYR A 201 -16.83 32.88 6.23
N LYS A 202 -15.57 32.50 6.44
CA LYS A 202 -14.69 33.04 7.48
C LYS A 202 -14.55 34.57 7.38
N LYS A 203 -14.36 35.09 6.17
CA LYS A 203 -14.30 36.55 5.93
C LYS A 203 -15.59 37.24 6.30
N ILE A 204 -16.75 36.65 6.02
CA ILE A 204 -18.05 37.23 6.39
C ILE A 204 -18.19 37.29 7.92
N VAL A 205 -17.93 36.17 8.61
CA VAL A 205 -18.01 36.08 10.08
C VAL A 205 -17.09 37.07 10.78
N GLN A 206 -15.94 37.36 10.20
CA GLN A 206 -14.95 38.31 10.77
C GLN A 206 -15.26 39.80 10.52
N LYS A 207 -16.28 40.12 9.70
CA LYS A 207 -16.67 41.52 9.48
C LYS A 207 -17.21 42.17 10.76
N THR A 208 -16.86 43.42 10.98
CA THR A 208 -17.33 44.18 12.13
C THR A 208 -18.81 44.56 11.97
N GLU A 209 -19.20 44.97 10.75
CA GLU A 209 -20.58 45.32 10.38
C GLU A 209 -21.07 44.36 9.29
N LEU A 210 -22.23 43.78 9.48
CA LEU A 210 -22.87 42.84 8.58
C LEU A 210 -24.05 43.50 7.87
N THR A 211 -24.15 43.27 6.58
CA THR A 211 -25.29 43.71 5.77
C THR A 211 -26.25 42.53 5.54
N ASP A 212 -27.52 42.82 5.18
CA ASP A 212 -28.50 41.74 4.80
C ASP A 212 -27.96 40.81 3.71
N ARG A 213 -27.10 41.35 2.83
CA ARG A 213 -26.43 40.54 1.80
C ARG A 213 -25.39 39.58 2.38
N ASP A 214 -24.69 40.01 3.44
CA ASP A 214 -23.71 39.14 4.13
C ASP A 214 -24.43 37.99 4.85
N PHE A 215 -25.56 38.24 5.49
CA PHE A 215 -26.40 37.20 6.11
C PHE A 215 -26.92 36.21 5.08
N ALA A 216 -27.47 36.69 3.94
CA ALA A 216 -27.94 35.80 2.88
C ALA A 216 -26.79 34.93 2.31
N LYS A 217 -25.60 35.51 2.13
CA LYS A 217 -24.44 34.76 1.62
C LYS A 217 -23.88 33.77 2.63
N ALA A 218 -23.86 34.14 3.91
CA ALA A 218 -23.47 33.22 4.99
C ALA A 218 -24.39 32.00 5.05
N ALA A 219 -25.70 32.20 4.97
CA ALA A 219 -26.67 31.10 4.96
C ALA A 219 -26.49 30.15 3.74
N GLU A 220 -26.20 30.69 2.55
CA GLU A 220 -25.86 29.88 1.36
C GLU A 220 -24.61 29.02 1.59
N LEU A 221 -23.56 29.62 2.18
CA LEU A 221 -22.31 28.93 2.45
C LEU A 221 -22.47 27.89 3.56
N GLU A 222 -23.24 28.19 4.61
CA GLU A 222 -23.56 27.22 5.67
C GLU A 222 -24.28 26.01 5.13
N PHE A 223 -25.26 26.20 4.24
CA PHE A 223 -25.96 25.06 3.60
C PHE A 223 -24.98 24.14 2.88
N TYR A 224 -23.97 24.68 2.19
CA TYR A 224 -22.95 23.88 1.52
C TYR A 224 -21.99 23.23 2.51
N LEU A 225 -21.52 23.96 3.51
CA LEU A 225 -20.52 23.46 4.48
C LEU A 225 -21.11 22.42 5.44
N ASP A 226 -22.41 22.51 5.76
CA ASP A 226 -23.14 21.54 6.59
C ASP A 226 -23.31 20.17 5.88
N GLU A 227 -23.22 20.12 4.54
CA GLU A 227 -23.25 18.86 3.80
C GLU A 227 -21.90 18.11 3.82
N VAL A 228 -20.82 18.76 4.23
CA VAL A 228 -19.50 18.13 4.32
C VAL A 228 -19.42 17.30 5.60
N PRO A 229 -19.24 15.96 5.51
CA PRO A 229 -19.13 15.13 6.70
C PRO A 229 -17.90 15.50 7.56
N ASP A 230 -18.09 15.69 8.86
CA ASP A 230 -17.05 16.12 9.82
C ASP A 230 -15.79 15.24 9.76
N TYR A 231 -15.97 13.94 9.54
CA TYR A 231 -14.85 12.99 9.50
C TYR A 231 -13.97 13.10 8.25
N LEU A 232 -14.40 13.83 7.22
CA LEU A 232 -13.62 14.05 5.99
C LEU A 232 -12.70 15.27 6.07
N ALA A 233 -12.99 16.20 7.00
CA ALA A 233 -12.25 17.45 7.12
C ALA A 233 -12.27 17.94 8.58
N LEU A 234 -11.71 17.15 9.52
CA LEU A 234 -11.80 17.38 10.97
C LEU A 234 -11.37 18.77 11.43
N GLU A 235 -10.26 19.29 10.89
CA GLU A 235 -9.76 20.62 11.26
C GLU A 235 -10.72 21.71 10.76
N LEU A 236 -11.15 21.63 9.50
CA LEU A 236 -12.12 22.55 8.91
C LEU A 236 -13.44 22.47 9.66
N ALA A 237 -13.97 21.28 9.94
CA ALA A 237 -15.22 21.10 10.67
C ALA A 237 -15.17 21.70 12.08
N SER A 238 -14.04 21.56 12.77
CA SER A 238 -13.83 22.16 14.10
C SER A 238 -13.80 23.69 14.04
N GLU A 239 -13.08 24.28 13.09
CA GLU A 239 -13.01 25.73 12.90
C GLU A 239 -14.37 26.28 12.41
N TYR A 240 -15.01 25.60 11.49
CA TYR A 240 -16.34 25.95 10.99
C TYR A 240 -17.39 25.96 12.09
N SER A 241 -17.45 24.91 12.92
CA SER A 241 -18.39 24.83 14.04
C SER A 241 -18.20 26.01 15.03
N ARG A 242 -16.95 26.38 15.29
CA ARG A 242 -16.63 27.55 16.13
C ARG A 242 -17.11 28.85 15.50
N LEU A 243 -16.84 29.05 14.21
CA LEU A 243 -17.24 30.27 13.48
C LEU A 243 -18.76 30.36 13.37
N LYS A 244 -19.46 29.25 13.14
CA LYS A 244 -20.93 29.19 13.08
C LYS A 244 -21.56 29.58 14.41
N LEU A 245 -20.99 29.10 15.54
CA LEU A 245 -21.44 29.49 16.87
C LEU A 245 -21.17 30.97 17.17
N GLU A 246 -20.09 31.54 16.66
CA GLU A 246 -19.77 32.96 16.78
C GLU A 246 -20.72 33.83 15.95
N PHE A 247 -21.04 33.39 14.74
CA PHE A 247 -21.94 34.08 13.83
C PHE A 247 -23.38 34.10 14.36
N SER A 248 -23.88 32.96 14.87
CA SER A 248 -25.24 32.86 15.44
C SER A 248 -25.49 33.74 16.66
N LYS A 249 -24.46 34.27 17.31
CA LYS A 249 -24.61 35.26 18.41
C LYS A 249 -24.74 36.70 17.92
N ARG A 250 -24.63 36.94 16.62
CA ARG A 250 -24.70 38.25 15.99
C ARG A 250 -26.04 38.45 15.23
N GLU A 251 -26.82 37.39 15.07
CA GLU A 251 -28.22 37.46 14.63
C GLU A 251 -29.12 37.92 15.79
#